data_550c1f88cbc925afab46906ddc3fb2e4
#
_entry.id   550c1f88cbc925afab46906ddc3fb2e4
#
_cell.length_a   1.000
_cell.length_b   1.000
_cell.length_c   1.000
_cell.angle_alpha   90.00
_cell.angle_beta   90.00
_cell.angle_gamma   90.00
#
_symmetry.space_group_name_H-M   'P 1'
#
loop_
_entity.id
_entity.type
_entity.pdbx_description
1 polymer ?
#
loop_
_entity_poly.entity_id
_entity_poly.type
_entity_poly.pdbx_seq_one_letter_code
_entity_poly.pdbx_strand_id
1 'polypeptide(L)'
;MHLRKIAVGLSALVLLSTGAEARSLLDLIKPPTQHQEQVSRSGSISQNAALGLYSNKQKQASFDGCAELFPAAQPINTATVPATMKPLALCSDNFAVLYSQTSKTPLVVVERLNAAQLQDAKGEERTNQFYPDPRIPKSGRAELSDYRSQHPAVDRGHQAPAADAPNPNAMAQSFALSNMVPQDPTNNRKIWSKVESDVRKFAKRADGNVFVFTGPLFDSGHTTIGDNKVWVPTRLFKLVYDASSKRAWAYVLPNAETRIERPMDYDAFVKSTGLKLLGNLPVTGSVGRS
;
A
#
# COMPACT_ATOMS: atom_id res chain seq x y z
N MET A 1 15.94 -88.84 35.81
CA MET A 1 16.84 -88.00 35.03
C MET A 1 16.19 -87.77 33.68
N HIS A 2 15.35 -86.78 33.53
CA HIS A 2 14.71 -86.40 32.22
C HIS A 2 14.67 -84.93 32.09
N LEU A 3 15.47 -84.36 31.17
CA LEU A 3 15.45 -83.01 30.74
C LEU A 3 14.20 -82.79 29.89
N ARG A 4 13.36 -81.84 30.28
CA ARG A 4 12.31 -81.28 29.41
C ARG A 4 12.78 -79.95 28.85
N LYS A 5 12.83 -79.84 27.51
CA LYS A 5 13.08 -78.65 26.76
C LYS A 5 11.81 -77.79 26.76
N ILE A 6 11.91 -76.57 27.17
CA ILE A 6 10.86 -75.59 27.07
C ILE A 6 11.17 -74.73 25.85
N ALA A 7 10.29 -74.75 24.86
CA ALA A 7 10.34 -73.84 23.71
C ALA A 7 9.74 -72.50 24.10
N VAL A 8 10.53 -71.45 23.96
CA VAL A 8 10.01 -70.05 24.13
C VAL A 8 9.61 -69.51 22.78
N GLY A 9 8.30 -69.26 22.61
CA GLY A 9 7.77 -68.61 21.43
C GLY A 9 8.06 -67.11 21.46
N LEU A 10 8.68 -66.64 20.41
CA LEU A 10 8.94 -65.21 20.19
C LEU A 10 7.69 -64.57 19.53
N SER A 11 6.89 -63.84 20.30
CA SER A 11 5.83 -62.98 19.74
C SER A 11 6.46 -61.66 19.28
N ALA A 12 6.44 -61.41 18.00
CA ALA A 12 6.86 -60.14 17.42
C ALA A 12 5.81 -59.08 17.69
N LEU A 13 6.14 -58.12 18.56
CA LEU A 13 5.34 -56.90 18.79
C LEU A 13 5.68 -55.89 17.73
N VAL A 14 4.75 -55.63 16.80
CA VAL A 14 4.88 -54.57 15.82
C VAL A 14 4.57 -53.25 16.53
N LEU A 15 5.60 -52.49 16.84
CA LEU A 15 5.49 -51.10 17.29
C LEU A 15 5.26 -50.20 16.08
N LEU A 16 4.04 -49.74 15.92
CA LEU A 16 3.72 -48.60 15.05
C LEU A 16 4.34 -47.33 15.68
N SER A 17 5.47 -46.88 15.14
CA SER A 17 6.07 -45.61 15.49
C SER A 17 5.27 -44.49 14.78
N THR A 18 4.44 -43.81 15.53
CA THR A 18 3.93 -42.48 15.12
C THR A 18 5.10 -41.53 15.19
N GLY A 19 5.65 -41.15 14.04
CA GLY A 19 6.72 -40.17 13.93
C GLY A 19 6.19 -38.77 14.30
N ALA A 20 6.31 -38.44 15.59
CA ALA A 20 6.32 -37.05 15.99
C ALA A 20 7.75 -36.54 15.77
N GLU A 21 7.97 -35.83 14.67
CA GLU A 21 9.24 -35.14 14.45
C GLU A 21 9.42 -34.09 15.57
N ALA A 22 10.37 -34.35 16.45
CA ALA A 22 10.84 -33.38 17.43
C ALA A 22 11.49 -32.22 16.69
N ARG A 23 10.76 -31.10 16.56
CA ARG A 23 11.34 -29.86 16.05
C ARG A 23 12.48 -29.45 16.98
N SER A 24 13.66 -29.28 16.40
CA SER A 24 14.86 -28.84 17.11
C SER A 24 14.63 -27.49 17.73
N LEU A 25 15.11 -27.25 18.94
CA LEU A 25 15.16 -25.95 19.61
C LEU A 25 15.87 -24.88 18.76
N LEU A 26 16.70 -25.27 17.80
CA LEU A 26 17.35 -24.37 16.84
C LEU A 26 16.38 -23.77 15.82
N ASP A 27 15.21 -24.37 15.58
CA ASP A 27 14.19 -23.80 14.70
C ASP A 27 13.39 -22.66 15.35
N LEU A 28 13.45 -22.54 16.67
CA LEU A 28 12.81 -21.47 17.45
C LEU A 28 13.67 -20.20 17.56
N ILE A 29 14.94 -20.26 17.17
CA ILE A 29 15.90 -19.14 17.27
C ILE A 29 16.20 -18.52 15.90
N LYS A 30 15.58 -19.00 14.84
CA LYS A 30 15.69 -18.30 13.55
C LYS A 30 15.07 -16.92 13.67
N PRO A 31 15.85 -15.86 13.45
CA PRO A 31 15.25 -14.53 13.32
C PRO A 31 14.17 -14.62 12.24
N PRO A 32 13.09 -13.83 12.33
CA PRO A 32 12.06 -13.80 11.29
C PRO A 32 12.79 -13.62 9.98
N THR A 33 12.60 -14.56 9.06
CA THR A 33 13.16 -14.51 7.71
C THR A 33 12.85 -13.12 7.20
N GLN A 34 13.88 -12.29 7.05
CA GLN A 34 13.79 -11.07 6.28
C GLN A 34 13.20 -11.51 4.95
N HIS A 35 12.00 -11.01 4.62
CA HIS A 35 11.55 -10.99 3.25
C HIS A 35 12.58 -10.12 2.51
N GLN A 36 13.68 -10.75 2.13
CA GLN A 36 14.47 -10.25 1.04
C GLN A 36 13.47 -10.19 -0.12
N GLU A 37 13.04 -8.99 -0.49
CA GLU A 37 12.56 -8.77 -1.83
C GLU A 37 13.68 -9.28 -2.74
N GLN A 38 13.57 -10.55 -3.13
CA GLN A 38 14.27 -11.00 -4.30
C GLN A 38 13.83 -10.00 -5.37
N VAL A 39 14.80 -9.28 -5.91
CA VAL A 39 14.70 -8.61 -7.19
C VAL A 39 14.53 -9.75 -8.20
N SER A 40 13.38 -10.41 -8.13
CA SER A 40 12.95 -11.32 -9.17
C SER A 40 12.84 -10.44 -10.41
N ARG A 41 13.42 -10.91 -11.49
CA ARG A 41 13.20 -10.37 -12.83
C ARG A 41 11.70 -10.40 -13.07
N SER A 42 10.98 -9.39 -12.57
CA SER A 42 9.56 -9.24 -12.77
C SER A 42 9.38 -8.96 -14.27
N GLY A 43 8.83 -9.92 -14.98
CA GLY A 43 8.36 -9.69 -16.34
C GLY A 43 7.38 -8.51 -16.28
N SER A 44 7.64 -7.43 -17.02
CA SER A 44 6.66 -6.35 -17.16
C SER A 44 5.46 -6.90 -17.91
N ILE A 45 4.25 -6.63 -17.38
CA ILE A 45 3.04 -6.93 -18.15
C ILE A 45 2.99 -6.04 -19.41
N SER A 46 2.45 -6.57 -20.50
CA SER A 46 2.27 -5.78 -21.72
C SER A 46 1.24 -4.66 -21.51
N GLN A 47 1.35 -3.56 -22.28
CA GLN A 47 0.39 -2.46 -22.22
C GLN A 47 -1.06 -2.91 -22.43
N ASN A 48 -1.29 -3.86 -23.34
CA ASN A 48 -2.63 -4.38 -23.62
C ASN A 48 -3.17 -5.19 -22.43
N ALA A 49 -2.34 -6.02 -21.79
CA ALA A 49 -2.72 -6.72 -20.58
C ALA A 49 -2.99 -5.76 -19.43
N ALA A 50 -2.18 -4.71 -19.28
CA ALA A 50 -2.39 -3.68 -18.27
C ALA A 50 -3.68 -2.88 -18.52
N LEU A 51 -4.05 -2.58 -19.77
CA LEU A 51 -5.34 -1.95 -20.12
C LEU A 51 -6.53 -2.85 -19.75
N GLY A 52 -6.39 -4.16 -19.92
CA GLY A 52 -7.41 -5.14 -19.55
C GLY A 52 -7.75 -5.18 -18.05
N LEU A 53 -6.87 -4.66 -17.19
CA LEU A 53 -7.14 -4.54 -15.75
C LEU A 53 -8.19 -3.47 -15.42
N TYR A 54 -8.45 -2.53 -16.35
CA TYR A 54 -9.36 -1.41 -16.12
C TYR A 54 -10.62 -1.54 -16.94
N SER A 55 -11.78 -1.42 -16.31
CA SER A 55 -13.07 -1.37 -16.98
C SER A 55 -13.24 -0.07 -17.77
N ASN A 56 -14.17 -0.06 -18.77
CA ASN A 56 -14.47 1.15 -19.56
C ASN A 56 -14.93 2.36 -18.73
N LYS A 57 -15.41 2.15 -17.50
CA LYS A 57 -15.79 3.23 -16.57
C LYS A 57 -14.61 4.07 -16.08
N GLN A 58 -13.38 3.60 -16.29
CA GLN A 58 -12.16 4.19 -15.68
C GLN A 58 -11.40 5.13 -16.63
N LYS A 59 -11.93 5.45 -17.78
CA LYS A 59 -11.35 6.45 -18.71
C LYS A 59 -11.78 7.89 -18.44
N GLN A 60 -12.23 8.18 -17.23
CA GLN A 60 -12.88 9.47 -16.95
C GLN A 60 -11.86 10.53 -16.50
N ALA A 61 -12.07 11.76 -16.93
CA ALA A 61 -11.35 12.94 -16.44
C ALA A 61 -11.81 13.38 -15.04
N SER A 62 -12.72 12.65 -14.43
CA SER A 62 -13.29 12.90 -13.10
C SER A 62 -13.36 11.60 -12.29
N PHE A 63 -13.65 11.72 -10.99
CA PHE A 63 -13.87 10.59 -10.09
C PHE A 63 -15.32 10.08 -10.06
N ASP A 64 -16.18 10.46 -11.01
CA ASP A 64 -17.59 10.06 -11.01
C ASP A 64 -17.78 8.55 -11.06
N GLY A 65 -16.86 7.83 -11.74
CA GLY A 65 -16.89 6.38 -11.83
C GLY A 65 -16.44 5.64 -10.57
N CYS A 66 -15.94 6.34 -9.54
CA CYS A 66 -15.46 5.78 -8.28
C CYS A 66 -15.72 6.70 -7.08
N ALA A 67 -16.81 7.47 -7.12
CA ALA A 67 -17.17 8.38 -6.03
C ALA A 67 -17.35 7.68 -4.68
N GLU A 68 -17.71 6.40 -4.68
CA GLU A 68 -17.87 5.55 -3.50
C GLU A 68 -16.56 5.30 -2.73
N LEU A 69 -15.41 5.56 -3.35
CA LEU A 69 -14.10 5.49 -2.70
C LEU A 69 -13.80 6.72 -1.83
N PHE A 70 -14.65 7.74 -1.90
CA PHE A 70 -14.51 8.98 -1.13
C PHE A 70 -15.56 9.08 -0.01
N PRO A 71 -15.25 9.75 1.10
CA PRO A 71 -16.21 9.94 2.19
C PRO A 71 -17.47 10.66 1.67
N ALA A 72 -18.64 10.16 2.07
CA ALA A 72 -19.95 10.66 1.62
C ALA A 72 -20.12 10.71 0.09
N ALA A 73 -19.35 9.88 -0.65
CA ALA A 73 -19.28 9.93 -2.13
C ALA A 73 -18.97 11.33 -2.69
N GLN A 74 -18.16 12.11 -1.97
CA GLN A 74 -17.73 13.45 -2.36
C GLN A 74 -16.24 13.42 -2.76
N PRO A 75 -15.94 13.31 -4.06
CA PRO A 75 -14.57 13.31 -4.56
C PRO A 75 -13.81 14.60 -4.28
N ILE A 76 -12.48 14.49 -4.26
CA ILE A 76 -11.60 15.66 -4.23
C ILE A 76 -11.88 16.53 -5.45
N ASN A 77 -12.00 17.84 -5.22
CA ASN A 77 -12.15 18.81 -6.31
C ASN A 77 -10.82 18.98 -7.05
N THR A 78 -10.72 18.40 -8.23
CA THR A 78 -9.50 18.45 -9.07
C THR A 78 -9.17 19.87 -9.55
N ALA A 79 -10.14 20.78 -9.62
CA ALA A 79 -9.94 22.17 -10.02
C ALA A 79 -9.11 22.99 -9.00
N THR A 80 -8.94 22.49 -7.78
CA THR A 80 -8.06 23.12 -6.78
C THR A 80 -6.58 22.88 -7.05
N VAL A 81 -6.24 21.92 -7.92
CA VAL A 81 -4.86 21.61 -8.31
C VAL A 81 -4.43 22.59 -9.41
N PRO A 82 -3.26 23.22 -9.29
CA PRO A 82 -2.77 24.11 -10.34
C PRO A 82 -2.72 23.42 -11.72
N ALA A 83 -3.21 24.08 -12.76
CA ALA A 83 -3.24 23.53 -14.12
C ALA A 83 -1.83 23.15 -14.63
N THR A 84 -0.78 23.79 -14.11
CA THR A 84 0.62 23.46 -14.39
C THR A 84 1.01 22.03 -13.96
N MET A 85 0.30 21.44 -13.01
CA MET A 85 0.48 20.05 -12.59
C MET A 85 -0.17 19.06 -13.56
N LYS A 86 -0.97 19.52 -14.51
CA LYS A 86 -1.69 18.67 -15.48
C LYS A 86 -2.38 17.48 -14.81
N PRO A 87 -3.34 17.75 -13.88
CA PRO A 87 -3.96 16.71 -13.08
C PRO A 87 -4.81 15.73 -13.91
N LEU A 88 -4.82 14.46 -13.52
CA LEU A 88 -5.70 13.41 -14.02
C LEU A 88 -6.39 12.72 -12.84
N ALA A 89 -7.69 12.44 -13.00
CA ALA A 89 -8.46 11.60 -12.09
C ALA A 89 -8.47 10.17 -12.63
N LEU A 90 -7.97 9.20 -11.86
CA LEU A 90 -7.88 7.80 -12.24
C LEU A 90 -8.60 6.94 -11.20
N CYS A 91 -9.57 6.16 -11.65
CA CYS A 91 -10.28 5.18 -10.82
C CYS A 91 -9.66 3.79 -10.96
N SER A 92 -9.49 3.10 -9.84
CA SER A 92 -9.17 1.67 -9.76
C SER A 92 -10.24 0.97 -8.91
N ASP A 93 -10.22 -0.35 -8.79
CA ASP A 93 -11.31 -1.10 -8.14
C ASP A 93 -11.45 -0.77 -6.65
N ASN A 94 -10.33 -0.53 -5.94
CA ASN A 94 -10.36 -0.23 -4.50
C ASN A 94 -9.63 1.05 -4.09
N PHE A 95 -9.14 1.83 -5.06
CA PHE A 95 -8.53 3.14 -4.79
C PHE A 95 -8.71 4.10 -5.96
N ALA A 96 -8.67 5.40 -5.67
CA ALA A 96 -8.69 6.48 -6.64
C ALA A 96 -7.40 7.28 -6.58
N VAL A 97 -6.91 7.76 -7.72
CA VAL A 97 -5.65 8.52 -7.81
C VAL A 97 -5.88 9.88 -8.44
N LEU A 98 -5.58 10.94 -7.72
CA LEU A 98 -5.33 12.24 -8.30
C LEU A 98 -3.87 12.30 -8.71
N TYR A 99 -3.62 12.16 -10.00
CA TYR A 99 -2.28 12.05 -10.58
C TYR A 99 -1.81 13.37 -11.19
N SER A 100 -0.52 13.62 -11.16
CA SER A 100 0.10 14.75 -11.88
C SER A 100 1.03 14.24 -13.00
N GLN A 101 0.73 14.70 -14.22
CA GLN A 101 1.59 14.42 -15.37
C GLN A 101 2.89 15.24 -15.33
N THR A 102 2.94 16.30 -14.53
CA THR A 102 4.16 17.13 -14.38
C THR A 102 5.14 16.48 -13.42
N SER A 103 4.70 16.08 -12.23
CA SER A 103 5.55 15.36 -11.28
C SER A 103 5.74 13.89 -11.65
N LYS A 104 4.85 13.33 -12.48
CA LYS A 104 4.77 11.91 -12.83
C LYS A 104 4.60 10.99 -11.62
N THR A 105 3.86 11.49 -10.64
CA THR A 105 3.51 10.80 -9.40
C THR A 105 2.05 11.06 -9.06
N PRO A 106 1.42 10.23 -8.21
CA PRO A 106 0.18 10.62 -7.57
C PRO A 106 0.41 11.87 -6.71
N LEU A 107 -0.60 12.75 -6.63
CA LEU A 107 -0.67 13.83 -5.66
C LEU A 107 -1.42 13.37 -4.40
N VAL A 108 -2.51 12.62 -4.61
CA VAL A 108 -3.30 11.99 -3.56
C VAL A 108 -3.84 10.67 -4.08
N VAL A 109 -3.73 9.62 -3.29
CA VAL A 109 -4.43 8.34 -3.49
C VAL A 109 -5.42 8.17 -2.36
N VAL A 110 -6.65 7.78 -2.69
CA VAL A 110 -7.74 7.59 -1.73
C VAL A 110 -8.17 6.14 -1.74
N GLU A 111 -8.29 5.54 -0.57
CA GLU A 111 -8.81 4.20 -0.35
C GLU A 111 -10.00 4.24 0.61
N ARG A 112 -10.97 3.36 0.39
CA ARG A 112 -12.03 3.07 1.36
C ARG A 112 -11.77 1.69 1.94
N LEU A 113 -11.48 1.63 3.24
CA LEU A 113 -11.19 0.40 3.97
C LEU A 113 -12.34 0.06 4.93
N ASN A 114 -12.62 -1.22 5.11
CA ASN A 114 -13.50 -1.73 6.15
C ASN A 114 -13.12 -3.18 6.50
N ALA A 115 -13.74 -3.73 7.54
CA ALA A 115 -13.44 -5.07 8.03
C ALA A 115 -13.65 -6.16 6.97
N ALA A 116 -14.73 -6.09 6.19
CA ALA A 116 -15.06 -7.10 5.17
C ALA A 116 -14.01 -7.09 4.03
N GLN A 117 -13.74 -5.93 3.44
CA GLN A 117 -12.74 -5.79 2.38
C GLN A 117 -11.34 -6.25 2.84
N LEU A 118 -10.96 -5.90 4.07
CA LEU A 118 -9.66 -6.31 4.62
C LEU A 118 -9.61 -7.80 5.02
N GLN A 119 -10.76 -8.45 5.17
CA GLN A 119 -10.83 -9.91 5.30
C GLN A 119 -10.63 -10.56 3.93
N ASP A 120 -11.23 -10.03 2.87
CA ASP A 120 -11.05 -10.51 1.49
C ASP A 120 -9.59 -10.34 1.02
N ALA A 121 -8.92 -9.25 1.43
CA ALA A 121 -7.50 -9.01 1.13
C ALA A 121 -6.54 -10.01 1.83
N LYS A 122 -7.05 -10.79 2.79
CA LYS A 122 -6.20 -11.73 3.53
C LYS A 122 -5.87 -12.94 2.70
N GLY A 123 -4.60 -13.10 2.35
CA GLY A 123 -4.09 -14.26 1.60
C GLY A 123 -4.01 -14.00 0.10
N GLU A 124 -4.38 -12.82 -0.39
CA GLU A 124 -4.13 -12.45 -1.77
C GLU A 124 -2.63 -12.48 -2.08
N GLU A 125 -2.27 -13.16 -3.17
CA GLU A 125 -0.88 -13.31 -3.56
C GLU A 125 -0.35 -12.02 -4.19
N ARG A 126 0.77 -11.53 -3.67
CA ARG A 126 1.43 -10.33 -4.18
C ARG A 126 2.11 -10.60 -5.51
N THR A 127 1.70 -9.89 -6.58
CA THR A 127 2.21 -10.14 -7.95
C THR A 127 3.61 -9.56 -8.19
N ASN A 128 4.01 -8.47 -7.53
CA ASN A 128 5.25 -7.72 -7.77
C ASN A 128 5.49 -7.30 -9.23
N GLN A 129 4.44 -7.23 -10.04
CA GLN A 129 4.50 -6.89 -11.46
C GLN A 129 4.19 -5.42 -11.66
N PHE A 130 5.17 -4.56 -11.47
CA PHE A 130 5.05 -3.13 -11.71
C PHE A 130 4.94 -2.82 -13.20
N TYR A 131 4.13 -1.80 -13.54
CA TYR A 131 3.94 -1.37 -14.93
C TYR A 131 3.62 0.12 -15.03
N PRO A 132 4.02 0.80 -16.14
CA PRO A 132 3.58 2.14 -16.45
C PRO A 132 2.06 2.16 -16.67
N ASP A 133 1.33 3.10 -16.04
CA ASP A 133 -0.12 3.15 -16.17
C ASP A 133 -0.54 3.46 -17.62
N PRO A 134 -1.25 2.54 -18.30
CA PRO A 134 -1.61 2.70 -19.70
C PRO A 134 -2.66 3.79 -19.93
N ARG A 135 -3.34 4.26 -18.91
CA ARG A 135 -4.34 5.33 -18.97
C ARG A 135 -3.70 6.72 -19.11
N ILE A 136 -2.40 6.82 -18.81
CA ILE A 136 -1.65 8.07 -18.85
C ILE A 136 -0.79 8.12 -20.11
N PRO A 137 -0.79 9.24 -20.87
CA PRO A 137 0.09 9.40 -22.02
C PRO A 137 1.57 9.20 -21.64
N LYS A 138 2.36 8.58 -22.51
CA LYS A 138 3.78 8.27 -22.25
C LYS A 138 4.59 9.49 -21.80
N SER A 139 4.32 10.67 -22.34
CA SER A 139 5.01 11.92 -21.97
C SER A 139 4.69 12.40 -20.56
N GLY A 140 3.58 11.95 -19.97
CA GLY A 140 3.08 12.38 -18.66
C GLY A 140 3.20 11.34 -17.57
N ARG A 141 3.83 10.18 -17.80
CA ARG A 141 3.93 9.09 -16.81
C ARG A 141 5.36 8.70 -16.50
N ALA A 142 5.54 8.06 -15.37
CA ALA A 142 6.78 7.37 -15.04
C ALA A 142 6.90 6.06 -15.82
N GLU A 143 8.12 5.67 -16.12
CA GLU A 143 8.49 4.39 -16.72
C GLU A 143 9.32 3.57 -15.73
N LEU A 144 9.36 2.25 -15.90
CA LEU A 144 10.13 1.38 -15.00
C LEU A 144 11.63 1.70 -15.01
N SER A 145 12.15 2.22 -16.13
CA SER A 145 13.54 2.66 -16.26
C SER A 145 13.89 3.80 -15.32
N ASP A 146 12.92 4.68 -14.97
CA ASP A 146 13.19 5.82 -14.09
C ASP A 146 13.62 5.41 -12.68
N TYR A 147 13.20 4.22 -12.24
CA TYR A 147 13.50 3.69 -10.91
C TYR A 147 14.75 2.80 -10.87
N ARG A 148 15.37 2.50 -12.04
CA ARG A 148 16.54 1.62 -12.09
C ARG A 148 17.80 2.39 -11.78
N SER A 149 18.74 1.73 -11.09
CA SER A 149 20.12 2.21 -10.88
C SER A 149 20.20 3.63 -10.31
N GLN A 150 19.23 4.04 -9.49
CA GLN A 150 19.27 5.34 -8.83
C GLN A 150 20.29 5.34 -7.69
N HIS A 151 20.97 6.46 -7.49
CA HIS A 151 21.91 6.71 -6.40
C HIS A 151 21.57 8.06 -5.74
N PRO A 152 21.09 8.08 -4.49
CA PRO A 152 20.78 6.92 -3.65
C PRO A 152 19.64 6.06 -4.22
N ALA A 153 19.63 4.77 -3.86
CA ALA A 153 18.58 3.85 -4.29
C ALA A 153 17.19 4.30 -3.80
N VAL A 154 16.18 4.10 -4.64
CA VAL A 154 14.78 4.37 -4.29
C VAL A 154 13.92 3.13 -4.54
N ASP A 155 12.92 2.93 -3.70
CA ASP A 155 11.85 1.97 -3.92
C ASP A 155 10.71 2.59 -4.74
N ARG A 156 9.91 1.75 -5.36
CA ARG A 156 8.58 2.10 -5.85
C ARG A 156 7.62 2.02 -4.68
N GLY A 157 7.47 3.14 -3.96
CA GLY A 157 6.65 3.21 -2.74
C GLY A 157 5.17 3.30 -3.08
N HIS A 158 4.38 2.29 -2.63
CA HIS A 158 2.93 2.29 -2.81
C HIS A 158 2.26 3.40 -2.01
N GLN A 159 1.25 4.04 -2.60
CA GLN A 159 0.39 4.97 -1.86
C GLN A 159 -0.87 4.25 -1.36
N ALA A 160 -1.56 3.48 -2.21
CA ALA A 160 -2.50 2.44 -1.81
C ALA A 160 -1.73 1.11 -1.68
N PRO A 161 -1.58 0.54 -0.47
CA PRO A 161 -0.80 -0.66 -0.25
C PRO A 161 -1.37 -1.90 -0.95
N ALA A 162 -0.52 -2.72 -1.56
CA ALA A 162 -0.94 -3.99 -2.14
C ALA A 162 -1.64 -4.91 -1.12
N ALA A 163 -1.26 -4.82 0.17
CA ALA A 163 -1.88 -5.61 1.23
C ALA A 163 -3.33 -5.24 1.57
N ASP A 164 -3.87 -4.17 0.96
CA ASP A 164 -5.26 -3.73 1.12
C ASP A 164 -6.14 -4.11 -0.08
N ALA A 165 -5.54 -4.75 -1.10
CA ALA A 165 -6.24 -5.20 -2.30
C ALA A 165 -7.11 -6.43 -2.03
N PRO A 166 -8.45 -6.37 -2.24
CA PRO A 166 -9.37 -7.44 -1.84
C PRO A 166 -9.48 -8.59 -2.85
N ASN A 167 -8.84 -8.49 -4.01
CA ASN A 167 -8.91 -9.49 -5.07
C ASN A 167 -7.71 -9.36 -6.03
N PRO A 168 -7.46 -10.37 -6.91
CA PRO A 168 -6.32 -10.36 -7.82
C PRO A 168 -6.29 -9.16 -8.78
N ASN A 169 -7.44 -8.64 -9.23
CA ASN A 169 -7.48 -7.49 -10.13
C ASN A 169 -7.05 -6.20 -9.41
N ALA A 170 -7.61 -5.93 -8.23
CA ALA A 170 -7.22 -4.82 -7.38
C ALA A 170 -5.73 -4.92 -6.96
N MET A 171 -5.25 -6.14 -6.66
CA MET A 171 -3.84 -6.41 -6.41
C MET A 171 -2.98 -6.00 -7.61
N ALA A 172 -3.31 -6.45 -8.82
CA ALA A 172 -2.56 -6.08 -10.02
C ALA A 172 -2.60 -4.57 -10.30
N GLN A 173 -3.76 -3.92 -10.13
CA GLN A 173 -3.90 -2.47 -10.29
C GLN A 173 -3.05 -1.68 -9.30
N SER A 174 -2.83 -2.20 -8.08
CA SER A 174 -2.00 -1.53 -7.07
C SER A 174 -0.54 -1.35 -7.52
N PHE A 175 -0.05 -2.14 -8.49
CA PHE A 175 1.32 -2.09 -9.02
C PHE A 175 1.51 -1.12 -10.19
N ALA A 176 0.48 -0.37 -10.60
CA ALA A 176 0.61 0.71 -11.56
C ALA A 176 1.53 1.81 -11.04
N LEU A 177 2.45 2.33 -11.87
CA LEU A 177 3.34 3.42 -11.46
C LEU A 177 2.59 4.71 -11.14
N SER A 178 1.31 4.85 -11.51
CA SER A 178 0.45 5.94 -11.07
C SER A 178 0.13 5.90 -9.57
N ASN A 179 0.33 4.76 -8.92
CA ASN A 179 0.19 4.57 -7.46
C ASN A 179 1.53 4.64 -6.72
N MET A 180 2.62 4.99 -7.40
CA MET A 180 3.98 4.92 -6.87
C MET A 180 4.63 6.29 -6.73
N VAL A 181 5.48 6.41 -5.70
CA VAL A 181 6.43 7.50 -5.57
C VAL A 181 7.84 6.94 -5.36
N PRO A 182 8.90 7.66 -5.79
CA PRO A 182 10.26 7.34 -5.37
C PRO A 182 10.38 7.50 -3.86
N GLN A 183 10.60 6.39 -3.15
CA GLN A 183 10.62 6.36 -1.68
C GLN A 183 11.94 5.81 -1.17
N ASP A 184 12.43 6.39 -0.08
CA ASP A 184 13.59 5.86 0.65
C ASP A 184 13.33 4.40 1.07
N PRO A 185 14.26 3.47 0.83
CA PRO A 185 14.02 2.05 1.12
C PRO A 185 13.80 1.75 2.61
N THR A 186 14.50 2.44 3.50
CA THR A 186 14.31 2.25 4.95
C THR A 186 12.96 2.78 5.39
N ASN A 187 12.58 3.97 4.89
CA ASN A 187 11.25 4.53 5.11
C ASN A 187 10.18 3.56 4.61
N ASN A 188 10.21 3.16 3.34
CA ASN A 188 9.21 2.30 2.72
C ASN A 188 9.06 0.96 3.45
N ARG A 189 10.17 0.22 3.63
CA ARG A 189 10.13 -1.18 4.07
C ARG A 189 9.92 -1.35 5.58
N LYS A 190 10.26 -0.36 6.40
CA LYS A 190 10.19 -0.47 7.86
C LYS A 190 9.20 0.52 8.48
N ILE A 191 9.35 1.80 8.17
CA ILE A 191 8.66 2.87 8.85
C ILE A 191 7.24 3.02 8.31
N TRP A 192 7.12 3.22 6.98
CA TRP A 192 5.85 3.42 6.32
C TRP A 192 4.98 2.16 6.37
N SER A 193 5.56 0.98 6.16
CA SER A 193 4.87 -0.30 6.28
C SER A 193 4.25 -0.52 7.68
N LYS A 194 4.89 0.00 8.73
CA LYS A 194 4.33 -0.02 10.09
C LYS A 194 3.11 0.89 10.22
N VAL A 195 3.17 2.12 9.68
CA VAL A 195 2.02 3.04 9.63
C VAL A 195 0.84 2.40 8.88
N GLU A 196 1.08 1.81 7.71
CA GLU A 196 0.07 1.09 6.94
C GLU A 196 -0.55 -0.07 7.71
N SER A 197 0.29 -0.87 8.38
CA SER A 197 -0.18 -1.97 9.23
C SER A 197 -1.07 -1.48 10.38
N ASP A 198 -0.72 -0.36 11.01
CA ASP A 198 -1.49 0.19 12.13
C ASP A 198 -2.85 0.77 11.65
N VAL A 199 -2.86 1.47 10.52
CA VAL A 199 -4.09 1.94 9.87
C VAL A 199 -5.00 0.76 9.50
N ARG A 200 -4.46 -0.30 8.91
CA ARG A 200 -5.19 -1.53 8.57
C ARG A 200 -5.79 -2.21 9.81
N LYS A 201 -5.01 -2.29 10.91
CA LYS A 201 -5.51 -2.82 12.18
C LYS A 201 -6.63 -1.98 12.77
N PHE A 202 -6.57 -0.66 12.62
CA PHE A 202 -7.64 0.23 13.02
C PHE A 202 -8.89 -0.02 12.17
N ALA A 203 -8.78 0.00 10.84
CA ALA A 203 -9.89 -0.18 9.92
C ALA A 203 -10.62 -1.53 10.08
N LYS A 204 -9.90 -2.58 10.48
CA LYS A 204 -10.50 -3.90 10.82
C LYS A 204 -11.40 -3.87 12.07
N ARG A 205 -11.27 -2.88 12.95
CA ARG A 205 -12.03 -2.75 14.20
C ARG A 205 -13.01 -1.57 14.18
N ALA A 206 -13.00 -0.77 13.13
CA ALA A 206 -13.91 0.34 12.95
C ALA A 206 -15.33 -0.16 12.64
N ASP A 207 -16.33 0.57 13.13
CA ASP A 207 -17.75 0.22 12.94
C ASP A 207 -18.29 0.53 11.53
N GLY A 208 -17.43 0.94 10.59
CA GLY A 208 -17.82 1.31 9.24
C GLY A 208 -16.63 1.54 8.31
N ASN A 209 -16.83 2.41 7.36
CA ASN A 209 -15.79 2.74 6.41
C ASN A 209 -14.76 3.72 7.01
N VAL A 210 -13.50 3.40 6.79
CA VAL A 210 -12.35 4.26 7.06
C VAL A 210 -11.77 4.70 5.72
N PHE A 211 -11.66 6.00 5.50
CA PHE A 211 -11.08 6.56 4.29
C PHE A 211 -9.64 6.98 4.54
N VAL A 212 -8.75 6.57 3.65
CA VAL A 212 -7.31 6.83 3.78
C VAL A 212 -6.84 7.64 2.58
N PHE A 213 -6.27 8.81 2.85
CA PHE A 213 -5.68 9.68 1.83
C PHE A 213 -4.18 9.64 2.00
N THR A 214 -3.47 9.18 0.98
CA THR A 214 -2.01 9.04 1.02
C THR A 214 -1.40 9.85 -0.12
N GLY A 215 -0.30 10.54 0.13
CA GLY A 215 0.35 11.28 -0.94
C GLY A 215 1.71 11.86 -0.57
N PRO A 216 2.45 12.32 -1.59
CA PRO A 216 3.70 13.02 -1.43
C PRO A 216 3.52 14.49 -1.08
N LEU A 217 4.52 15.05 -0.42
CA LEU A 217 4.73 16.47 -0.27
C LEU A 217 6.07 16.83 -0.90
N PHE A 218 6.05 17.88 -1.73
CA PHE A 218 7.23 18.36 -2.45
C PHE A 218 7.59 19.75 -1.91
N ASP A 219 8.51 19.77 -0.95
CA ASP A 219 9.05 21.04 -0.47
C ASP A 219 10.02 21.64 -1.51
N SER A 220 10.40 22.90 -1.34
CA SER A 220 11.38 23.54 -2.20
C SER A 220 12.68 22.75 -2.23
N GLY A 221 13.27 22.54 -3.41
CA GLY A 221 14.50 21.79 -3.57
C GLY A 221 14.32 20.27 -3.69
N HIS A 222 13.10 19.76 -3.95
CA HIS A 222 12.91 18.35 -4.29
C HIS A 222 13.75 17.96 -5.51
N THR A 223 14.21 16.72 -5.53
CA THR A 223 15.00 16.13 -6.61
C THR A 223 14.10 15.34 -7.58
N THR A 224 14.71 14.85 -8.66
CA THR A 224 14.03 13.98 -9.63
C THR A 224 14.86 12.76 -9.94
N ILE A 225 14.20 11.67 -10.37
CA ILE A 225 14.86 10.45 -10.85
C ILE A 225 14.53 10.17 -12.32
N GLY A 226 15.41 9.42 -12.95
CA GLY A 226 15.26 8.91 -14.31
C GLY A 226 15.19 9.97 -15.40
N ASP A 227 15.12 9.51 -16.63
CA ASP A 227 15.09 10.37 -17.82
C ASP A 227 13.81 11.19 -17.90
N ASN A 228 12.69 10.64 -17.37
CA ASN A 228 11.40 11.32 -17.34
C ASN A 228 11.28 12.35 -16.23
N LYS A 229 12.30 12.53 -15.37
CA LYS A 229 12.28 13.50 -14.26
C LYS A 229 11.10 13.31 -13.31
N VAL A 230 10.93 12.08 -12.81
CA VAL A 230 9.93 11.76 -11.80
C VAL A 230 10.32 12.44 -10.49
N TRP A 231 9.40 13.22 -9.90
CA TRP A 231 9.69 13.98 -8.68
C TRP A 231 9.85 13.05 -7.47
N VAL A 232 10.87 13.32 -6.67
CA VAL A 232 11.13 12.61 -5.41
C VAL A 232 10.49 13.42 -4.28
N PRO A 233 9.52 12.87 -3.53
CA PRO A 233 8.92 13.60 -2.42
C PRO A 233 9.94 13.81 -1.29
N THR A 234 9.85 14.96 -0.64
CA THR A 234 10.62 15.27 0.58
C THR A 234 9.96 14.67 1.81
N ARG A 235 8.62 14.61 1.80
CA ARG A 235 7.80 14.02 2.87
C ARG A 235 6.64 13.24 2.26
N LEU A 236 6.07 12.34 3.06
CA LEU A 236 4.85 11.60 2.74
C LEU A 236 3.80 11.89 3.81
N PHE A 237 2.53 11.92 3.42
CA PHE A 237 1.42 11.98 4.37
C PHE A 237 0.49 10.79 4.22
N LYS A 238 -0.16 10.41 5.31
CA LYS A 238 -1.28 9.47 5.37
C LYS A 238 -2.33 10.02 6.32
N LEU A 239 -3.41 10.59 5.75
CA LEU A 239 -4.56 11.09 6.47
C LEU A 239 -5.62 9.99 6.54
N VAL A 240 -6.10 9.70 7.73
CA VAL A 240 -7.15 8.72 8.01
C VAL A 240 -8.40 9.42 8.48
N TYR A 241 -9.55 9.07 7.92
CA TYR A 241 -10.86 9.56 8.34
C TYR A 241 -11.79 8.38 8.64
N ASP A 242 -12.20 8.24 9.89
CA ASP A 242 -13.21 7.29 10.32
C ASP A 242 -14.58 7.94 10.17
N ALA A 243 -15.35 7.48 9.19
CA ALA A 243 -16.65 8.05 8.87
C ALA A 243 -17.72 7.82 9.95
N SER A 244 -17.60 6.75 10.74
CA SER A 244 -18.54 6.42 11.82
C SER A 244 -18.36 7.35 13.02
N SER A 245 -17.14 7.52 13.50
CA SER A 245 -16.81 8.39 14.62
C SER A 245 -16.52 9.84 14.21
N LYS A 246 -16.43 10.13 12.91
CA LYS A 246 -16.06 11.44 12.33
C LYS A 246 -14.70 11.94 12.83
N ARG A 247 -13.80 11.06 13.23
CA ARG A 247 -12.45 11.40 13.66
C ARG A 247 -11.48 11.36 12.48
N ALA A 248 -10.53 12.28 12.49
CA ALA A 248 -9.45 12.30 11.52
C ALA A 248 -8.10 12.56 12.18
N TRP A 249 -7.07 11.90 11.65
CA TRP A 249 -5.68 12.10 12.06
C TRP A 249 -4.75 11.84 10.89
N ALA A 250 -3.54 12.39 10.96
CA ALA A 250 -2.56 12.23 9.89
C ALA A 250 -1.16 11.93 10.42
N TYR A 251 -0.45 11.09 9.69
CA TYR A 251 1.00 10.96 9.75
C TYR A 251 1.61 11.82 8.65
N VAL A 252 2.64 12.59 8.98
CA VAL A 252 3.47 13.33 8.02
C VAL A 252 4.91 13.03 8.38
N LEU A 253 5.60 12.29 7.50
CA LEU A 253 6.95 11.80 7.78
C LEU A 253 7.92 12.20 6.67
N PRO A 254 9.20 12.49 6.98
CA PRO A 254 10.24 12.63 5.98
C PRO A 254 10.34 11.37 5.10
N ASN A 255 10.62 11.54 3.82
CA ASN A 255 10.96 10.45 2.90
C ASN A 255 12.42 10.03 3.10
N ALA A 256 12.73 9.58 4.29
CA ALA A 256 14.06 9.17 4.77
C ALA A 256 13.92 8.22 5.95
N GLU A 257 15.02 7.66 6.42
CA GLU A 257 15.04 6.97 7.70
C GLU A 257 14.64 7.95 8.81
N THR A 258 13.61 7.60 9.57
CA THR A 258 13.03 8.44 10.62
C THR A 258 12.36 7.59 11.70
N ARG A 259 11.79 8.23 12.71
CA ARG A 259 10.93 7.58 13.69
C ARG A 259 9.47 7.94 13.40
N ILE A 260 8.57 7.01 13.70
CA ILE A 260 7.13 7.29 13.63
C ILE A 260 6.79 8.19 14.79
N GLU A 261 6.41 9.41 14.48
CA GLU A 261 5.90 10.36 15.46
C GLU A 261 4.40 10.10 15.73
N ARG A 262 3.92 10.66 16.82
CA ARG A 262 2.48 10.62 17.12
C ARG A 262 1.72 11.30 15.99
N PRO A 263 0.62 10.69 15.48
CA PRO A 263 -0.18 11.32 14.44
C PRO A 263 -0.74 12.65 14.92
N MET A 264 -0.87 13.60 13.99
CA MET A 264 -1.42 14.93 14.26
C MET A 264 -2.93 14.98 13.96
N ASP A 265 -3.62 15.94 14.55
CA ASP A 265 -5.02 16.24 14.26
C ASP A 265 -5.19 16.77 12.85
N TYR A 266 -6.41 16.71 12.32
CA TYR A 266 -6.73 17.22 10.99
C TYR A 266 -6.40 18.71 10.82
N ASP A 267 -6.71 19.54 11.81
CA ASP A 267 -6.40 20.99 11.75
C ASP A 267 -4.89 21.25 11.69
N ALA A 268 -4.11 20.50 12.48
CA ALA A 268 -2.66 20.57 12.42
C ALA A 268 -2.12 20.08 11.07
N PHE A 269 -2.72 19.02 10.48
CA PHE A 269 -2.40 18.58 9.14
C PHE A 269 -2.67 19.66 8.10
N VAL A 270 -3.86 20.26 8.10
CA VAL A 270 -4.21 21.34 7.18
C VAL A 270 -3.26 22.53 7.35
N LYS A 271 -2.95 22.92 8.59
CA LYS A 271 -2.02 24.01 8.86
C LYS A 271 -0.62 23.73 8.34
N SER A 272 -0.14 22.50 8.46
CA SER A 272 1.24 22.12 8.07
C SER A 272 1.41 21.85 6.58
N THR A 273 0.34 21.46 5.88
CA THR A 273 0.39 21.04 4.47
C THR A 273 -0.40 21.91 3.50
N GLY A 274 -1.36 22.70 4.01
CA GLY A 274 -2.34 23.44 3.18
C GLY A 274 -3.42 22.55 2.56
N LEU A 275 -3.42 21.24 2.78
CA LEU A 275 -4.30 20.28 2.12
C LEU A 275 -5.64 20.11 2.87
N LYS A 276 -6.74 20.59 2.32
CA LYS A 276 -8.11 20.44 2.85
C LYS A 276 -8.83 19.25 2.21
N LEU A 277 -8.31 18.01 2.40
CA LEU A 277 -8.77 16.82 1.68
C LEU A 277 -10.16 16.32 2.09
N LEU A 278 -10.65 16.70 3.27
CA LEU A 278 -11.98 16.32 3.76
C LEU A 278 -13.07 17.37 3.41
N GLY A 279 -12.71 18.46 2.74
CA GLY A 279 -13.68 19.50 2.37
C GLY A 279 -14.49 20.00 3.57
N ASN A 280 -15.83 19.90 3.47
CA ASN A 280 -16.77 20.30 4.53
C ASN A 280 -17.27 19.12 5.38
N LEU A 281 -16.63 17.95 5.30
CA LEU A 281 -17.00 16.82 6.13
C LEU A 281 -16.81 17.15 7.61
N PRO A 282 -17.72 16.69 8.48
CA PRO A 282 -17.59 16.91 9.92
C PRO A 282 -16.36 16.16 10.43
N VAL A 283 -15.48 16.85 11.13
CA VAL A 283 -14.37 16.27 11.87
C VAL A 283 -14.56 16.60 13.35
N THR A 284 -14.72 15.56 14.17
CA THR A 284 -14.90 15.69 15.62
C THR A 284 -13.74 14.99 16.34
N GLY A 285 -13.16 15.68 17.32
CA GLY A 285 -12.13 15.11 18.18
C GLY A 285 -10.72 15.13 17.59
N SER A 286 -9.78 15.16 18.52
CA SER A 286 -8.34 15.12 18.28
C SER A 286 -7.77 13.73 18.58
N VAL A 287 -6.63 13.41 17.97
CA VAL A 287 -5.87 12.19 18.28
C VAL A 287 -5.31 12.27 19.69
N GLY A 288 -5.79 11.38 20.56
CA GLY A 288 -5.13 11.11 21.85
C GLY A 288 -5.67 11.81 23.07
N ARG A 289 -6.95 12.09 23.12
CA ARG A 289 -7.70 12.18 24.38
C ARG A 289 -8.60 10.95 24.47
N SER A 290 -8.09 9.86 25.02
CA SER A 290 -8.87 8.78 25.61
C SER A 290 -9.07 9.11 27.06
#